data_19d744a02066ca37a0c6c2744339b56a
#
_entry.id   19d744a02066ca37a0c6c2744339b56a
#
_cell.length_a   1.000
_cell.length_b   1.000
_cell.length_c   1.000
_cell.angle_alpha   90.00
_cell.angle_beta   90.00
_cell.angle_gamma   90.00
#
_symmetry.space_group_name_H-M   'P 1'
#
loop_
_entity.id
_entity.type
_entity.pdbx_description
1 polymer ?
#
loop_
_entity_poly.entity_id
_entity_poly.type
_entity_poly.pdbx_seq_one_letter_code
_entity_poly.pdbx_strand_id
1 'polypeptide(L)'
;MPVEANSVRPVWINVWVPSNATPGTYKAELEISGEGMKTISLPYEITVTSRVLPEPKDWEFHLDLWQNPYAVARYYDVEPFSEKHFDLMRPLMKLYAD
;
A
#
# COMPACT_ATOMS: atom_id res chain seq x y z
N MET A 1 2.94 8.36 14.82
CA MET A 1 2.56 9.45 13.89
C MET A 1 1.85 10.53 14.70
N PRO A 2 2.35 11.75 14.75
CA PRO A 2 1.68 12.82 15.48
C PRO A 2 0.37 13.22 14.77
N VAL A 3 -0.67 13.46 15.54
CA VAL A 3 -1.96 13.97 15.09
C VAL A 3 -2.22 15.26 15.86
N GLU A 4 -2.37 16.36 15.15
CA GLU A 4 -2.62 17.66 15.76
C GLU A 4 -4.05 17.73 16.33
N ALA A 5 -4.25 18.53 17.37
CA ALA A 5 -5.55 18.75 17.96
C ALA A 5 -6.56 19.25 16.90
N ASN A 6 -7.79 18.75 16.95
CA ASN A 6 -8.87 19.09 15.99
C ASN A 6 -8.56 18.74 14.52
N SER A 7 -7.66 17.77 14.28
CA SER A 7 -7.34 17.27 12.95
C SER A 7 -7.74 15.80 12.78
N VAL A 8 -7.89 15.38 11.54
CA VAL A 8 -8.16 13.99 11.15
C VAL A 8 -6.99 13.48 10.30
N ARG A 9 -6.54 12.27 10.56
CA ARG A 9 -5.52 11.59 9.77
C ARG A 9 -6.07 10.28 9.23
N PRO A 10 -6.10 10.11 7.91
CA PRO A 10 -6.42 8.81 7.32
C PRO A 10 -5.28 7.83 7.55
N VAL A 11 -5.63 6.59 7.82
CA VAL A 11 -4.69 5.47 7.91
C VAL A 11 -5.03 4.50 6.79
N TRP A 12 -4.07 4.24 5.93
CA TRP A 12 -4.20 3.26 4.86
C TRP A 12 -3.71 1.90 5.36
N ILE A 13 -4.54 0.88 5.19
CA ILE A 13 -4.24 -0.48 5.63
C ILE A 13 -4.26 -1.39 4.39
N ASN A 14 -3.15 -2.05 4.14
CA ASN A 14 -3.05 -3.07 3.10
C ASN A 14 -3.09 -4.46 3.73
N VAL A 15 -3.83 -5.35 3.11
CA VAL A 15 -3.82 -6.76 3.42
C VAL A 15 -3.24 -7.51 2.23
N TRP A 16 -2.10 -8.13 2.45
CA TRP A 16 -1.46 -8.97 1.44
C TRP A 16 -1.95 -10.41 1.60
N VAL A 17 -2.61 -10.93 0.57
CA VAL A 17 -3.08 -12.31 0.53
C VAL A 17 -2.15 -13.11 -0.38
N PRO A 18 -1.32 -14.01 0.16
CA PRO A 18 -0.42 -14.83 -0.66
C PRO A 18 -1.20 -15.81 -1.54
N SER A 19 -0.63 -16.18 -2.68
CA SER A 19 -1.28 -17.08 -3.66
C SER A 19 -1.61 -18.48 -3.11
N ASN A 20 -0.91 -18.90 -2.07
CA ASN A 20 -1.13 -20.17 -1.36
C ASN A 20 -2.04 -20.05 -0.12
N ALA A 21 -2.69 -18.92 0.08
CA ALA A 21 -3.62 -18.75 1.20
C ALA A 21 -4.79 -19.73 1.08
N THR A 22 -5.14 -20.38 2.17
CA THR A 22 -6.30 -21.28 2.23
C THR A 22 -7.58 -20.47 2.10
N PRO A 23 -8.51 -20.83 1.20
CA PRO A 23 -9.82 -20.19 1.14
C PRO A 23 -10.56 -20.30 2.47
N GLY A 24 -11.20 -19.21 2.89
CA GLY A 24 -11.92 -19.15 4.15
C GLY A 24 -12.10 -17.72 4.67
N THR A 25 -12.76 -17.62 5.80
CA THR A 25 -12.99 -16.35 6.47
C THR A 25 -12.01 -16.19 7.61
N TYR A 26 -11.22 -15.12 7.55
CA TYR A 26 -10.22 -14.74 8.54
C TYR A 26 -10.72 -13.55 9.34
N LYS A 27 -10.66 -13.65 10.65
CA LYS A 27 -11.02 -12.56 11.56
C LYS A 27 -9.77 -11.97 12.18
N ALA A 28 -9.72 -10.67 12.25
CA ALA A 28 -8.63 -9.92 12.86
C ALA A 28 -9.17 -8.69 13.60
N GLU A 29 -8.33 -8.08 14.38
CA GLU A 29 -8.63 -6.83 15.07
C GLU A 29 -7.56 -5.78 14.74
N LEU A 30 -8.02 -4.58 14.47
CA LEU A 30 -7.19 -3.42 14.33
C LEU A 30 -7.23 -2.62 15.62
N GLU A 31 -6.13 -2.52 16.32
CA GLU A 31 -6.00 -1.71 17.52
C GLU A 31 -5.46 -0.31 17.18
N ILE A 32 -6.19 0.70 17.63
CA ILE A 32 -5.78 2.10 17.53
C ILE A 32 -5.48 2.58 18.93
N SER A 33 -4.23 2.95 19.17
CA SER A 33 -3.76 3.45 20.46
C SER A 33 -2.97 4.76 20.28
N GLY A 34 -2.93 5.56 21.31
CA GLY A 34 -2.19 6.82 21.34
C GLY A 34 -2.01 7.33 22.76
N GLU A 35 -1.11 8.27 22.91
CA GLU A 35 -0.89 8.91 24.22
C GLU A 35 -2.15 9.66 24.68
N GLY A 36 -2.58 9.38 25.92
CA GLY A 36 -3.76 10.04 26.51
C GLY A 36 -5.11 9.55 25.99
N MET A 37 -5.16 8.53 25.11
CA MET A 37 -6.41 7.98 24.63
C MET A 37 -6.60 6.51 25.05
N LYS A 38 -7.85 6.11 25.22
CA LYS A 38 -8.20 4.70 25.39
C LYS A 38 -8.00 3.98 24.06
N THR A 39 -7.36 2.81 24.10
CA THR A 39 -7.24 1.93 22.92
C THR A 39 -8.62 1.56 22.39
N ILE A 40 -8.78 1.70 21.08
CA ILE A 40 -9.98 1.32 20.34
C ILE A 40 -9.64 0.07 19.54
N SER A 41 -10.43 -0.99 19.69
CA SER A 41 -10.33 -2.19 18.85
C SER A 41 -11.46 -2.21 17.84
N LEU A 42 -11.10 -2.39 16.58
CA LEU A 42 -12.02 -2.48 15.46
C LEU A 42 -11.91 -3.89 14.86
N PRO A 43 -12.92 -4.74 15.04
CA PRO A 43 -12.92 -6.05 14.39
C PRO A 43 -13.08 -5.89 12.89
N TYR A 44 -12.36 -6.69 12.13
CA TYR A 44 -12.56 -6.80 10.68
C TYR A 44 -12.46 -8.24 10.21
N GLU A 45 -13.08 -8.51 9.09
CA GLU A 45 -13.16 -9.83 8.49
C GLU A 45 -12.73 -9.80 7.04
N ILE A 46 -11.94 -10.80 6.65
CA ILE A 46 -11.45 -10.96 5.28
C ILE A 46 -11.88 -12.32 4.78
N THR A 47 -12.62 -12.37 3.70
CA THR A 47 -12.96 -13.62 3.03
C THR A 47 -12.01 -13.86 1.88
N VAL A 48 -11.16 -14.88 2.01
CA VAL A 48 -10.30 -15.37 0.94
C VAL A 48 -11.08 -16.38 0.11
N THR A 49 -11.22 -16.11 -1.17
CA THR A 49 -11.91 -17.00 -2.11
C THR A 49 -10.95 -18.08 -2.65
N SER A 50 -11.49 -19.11 -3.28
CA SER A 50 -10.69 -20.15 -3.97
C SER A 50 -10.09 -19.67 -5.30
N ARG A 51 -10.45 -18.45 -5.75
CA ARG A 51 -9.94 -17.89 -7.00
C ARG A 51 -8.57 -17.27 -6.75
N VAL A 52 -7.56 -17.75 -7.44
CA VAL A 52 -6.22 -17.19 -7.49
C VAL A 52 -6.10 -16.33 -8.75
N LEU A 53 -5.65 -15.09 -8.60
CA LEU A 53 -5.36 -14.24 -9.75
C LEU A 53 -4.07 -14.73 -10.44
N PRO A 54 -4.00 -14.68 -11.76
CA PRO A 54 -2.77 -15.01 -12.48
C PRO A 54 -1.67 -13.98 -12.15
N GLU A 55 -0.43 -14.38 -12.32
CA GLU A 55 0.71 -13.46 -12.24
C GLU A 55 0.55 -12.32 -13.27
N PRO A 56 1.03 -11.11 -13.00
CA PRO A 56 0.87 -9.97 -13.92
C PRO A 56 1.36 -10.26 -15.34
N LYS A 57 2.41 -11.03 -15.51
CA LYS A 57 2.94 -11.46 -16.82
C LYS A 57 1.99 -12.35 -17.64
N ASP A 58 1.03 -12.99 -16.96
CA ASP A 58 0.08 -13.94 -17.55
C ASP A 58 -1.32 -13.33 -17.72
N TRP A 59 -1.46 -12.01 -17.52
CA TRP A 59 -2.73 -11.31 -17.72
C TRP A 59 -3.10 -11.23 -19.20
N GLU A 60 -4.36 -11.47 -19.51
CA GLU A 60 -4.91 -11.37 -20.86
C GLU A 60 -5.24 -9.93 -21.28
N PHE A 61 -5.18 -8.99 -20.37
CA PHE A 61 -5.45 -7.56 -20.65
C PHE A 61 -4.19 -6.73 -20.45
N HIS A 62 -4.12 -5.63 -21.20
CA HIS A 62 -3.04 -4.65 -21.06
C HIS A 62 -3.39 -3.63 -19.99
N LEU A 63 -2.48 -3.45 -19.02
CA LEU A 63 -2.61 -2.46 -17.96
C LEU A 63 -1.54 -1.38 -18.11
N ASP A 64 -1.97 -0.16 -18.41
CA ASP A 64 -1.10 1.01 -18.44
C ASP A 64 -1.20 1.79 -17.13
N LEU A 65 -0.09 1.87 -16.40
CA LEU A 65 0.04 2.69 -15.20
C LEU A 65 0.82 3.96 -15.54
N TRP A 66 0.10 5.06 -15.69
CA TRP A 66 0.72 6.35 -15.97
C TRP A 66 1.45 6.88 -14.75
N GLN A 67 2.75 7.13 -14.92
CA GLN A 67 3.62 7.64 -13.87
C GLN A 67 4.02 9.09 -14.17
N ASN A 68 4.15 9.87 -13.11
CA ASN A 68 4.69 11.24 -13.20
C ASN A 68 6.01 11.33 -12.44
N PRO A 69 7.17 11.15 -13.12
CA PRO A 69 8.47 11.23 -12.47
C PRO A 69 8.75 12.60 -11.83
N TYR A 70 8.22 13.68 -12.40
CA TYR A 70 8.37 15.01 -11.80
C TYR A 70 7.67 15.14 -10.44
N ALA A 71 6.64 14.36 -10.16
CA ALA A 71 6.02 14.34 -8.84
C ALA A 71 6.97 13.79 -7.78
N VAL A 72 7.75 12.76 -8.11
CA VAL A 72 8.80 12.22 -7.24
C VAL A 72 9.90 13.25 -7.01
N ALA A 73 10.38 13.89 -8.08
CA ALA A 73 11.42 14.92 -7.98
C ALA A 73 10.98 16.07 -7.07
N ARG A 74 9.76 16.56 -7.22
CA ARG A 74 9.22 17.65 -6.37
C ARG A 74 9.04 17.22 -4.91
N TYR A 75 8.54 16.01 -4.68
CA TYR A 75 8.29 15.52 -3.32
C TYR A 75 9.58 15.40 -2.51
N TYR A 76 10.64 14.95 -3.15
CA TYR A 76 11.95 14.74 -2.50
C TYR A 76 12.93 15.91 -2.70
N ASP A 77 12.51 16.97 -3.38
CA ASP A 77 13.34 18.15 -3.68
C ASP A 77 14.69 17.77 -4.31
N VAL A 78 14.61 17.04 -5.42
CA VAL A 78 15.79 16.60 -6.18
C VAL A 78 15.69 17.04 -7.64
N GLU A 79 16.85 17.21 -8.26
CA GLU A 79 16.93 17.54 -9.69
C GLU A 79 16.31 16.40 -10.54
N PRO A 80 15.34 16.71 -11.42
CA PRO A 80 14.76 15.74 -12.31
C PRO A 80 15.79 14.98 -13.14
N PHE A 81 15.63 13.64 -13.18
CA PHE A 81 16.50 12.72 -13.94
C PHE A 81 17.96 12.67 -13.50
N SER A 82 18.28 13.21 -12.32
CA SER A 82 19.55 12.95 -11.65
C SER A 82 19.67 11.49 -11.16
N GLU A 83 20.88 11.02 -10.85
CA GLU A 83 21.08 9.69 -10.25
C GLU A 83 20.24 9.52 -8.98
N LYS A 84 20.23 10.54 -8.12
CA LYS A 84 19.41 10.52 -6.90
C LYS A 84 17.92 10.40 -7.20
N HIS A 85 17.42 11.05 -8.26
CA HIS A 85 16.03 10.92 -8.67
C HIS A 85 15.73 9.50 -9.16
N PHE A 86 16.59 8.89 -9.96
CA PHE A 86 16.43 7.51 -10.39
C PHE A 86 16.44 6.53 -9.21
N ASP A 87 17.33 6.73 -8.23
CA ASP A 87 17.37 5.91 -7.03
C ASP A 87 16.06 5.97 -6.22
N LEU A 88 15.42 7.14 -6.17
CA LEU A 88 14.12 7.33 -5.52
C LEU A 88 12.96 6.71 -6.31
N MET A 89 13.07 6.64 -7.62
CA MET A 89 12.05 6.01 -8.47
C MET A 89 12.15 4.47 -8.48
N ARG A 90 13.34 3.89 -8.31
CA ARG A 90 13.54 2.43 -8.39
C ARG A 90 12.58 1.60 -7.51
N PRO A 91 12.33 1.94 -6.23
CA PRO A 91 11.39 1.19 -5.41
C PRO A 91 9.96 1.20 -5.95
N LEU A 92 9.52 2.33 -6.52
CA LEU A 92 8.20 2.44 -7.15
C LEU A 92 8.13 1.61 -8.43
N MET A 93 9.17 1.70 -9.28
CA MET A 93 9.26 0.89 -10.50
C MET A 93 9.25 -0.60 -10.20
N LYS A 94 9.96 -1.01 -9.14
CA LYS A 94 9.95 -2.41 -8.69
C LYS A 94 8.54 -2.83 -8.22
N LEU A 95 7.86 -2.00 -7.44
CA LEU A 95 6.50 -2.28 -6.97
C LEU A 95 5.51 -2.51 -8.12
N TYR A 96 5.71 -1.83 -9.26
CA TYR A 96 4.86 -2.01 -10.44
C TYR A 96 5.27 -3.19 -11.34
N ALA A 97 6.48 -3.71 -11.16
CA ALA A 97 7.00 -4.83 -11.94
C ALA A 97 6.74 -6.19 -11.28
N ASP A 98 6.58 -6.21 -9.95
CA ASP A 98 6.30 -7.40 -9.14
C ASP A 98 4.79 -7.67 -9.04
#